data_5150ae5ab4c3083fa640b79ff21e4540
#
_entry.id   5150ae5ab4c3083fa640b79ff21e4540
#
_cell.length_a   1.000
_cell.length_b   1.000
_cell.length_c   1.000
_cell.angle_alpha   90.00
_cell.angle_beta   90.00
_cell.angle_gamma   90.00
#
_symmetry.space_group_name_H-M   'P 1'
#
loop_
_entity.id
_entity.type
_entity.pdbx_description
1 polymer ?
#
loop_
_entity_poly.entity_id
_entity_poly.type
_entity_poly.pdbx_seq_one_letter_code
_entity_poly.pdbx_strand_id
1 'polypeptide(L)'
;MIKNVILDWSGTLADDLSAVLRATNLIFREYGRDDLSLEDFRRHFRLPFSGFYAEFLPEATSEGLEALYERHFLGLQDEIELLPGAREFLEFCRASEKRTFLLSTIKPSHFEAQAARLGVLEFFEHCYVGIMDKREKIREILRIHGLNPEETAFVGDMVHDIETARHGGILDVAVLTGFDPVDKLLQAGPTMVVRNINSLALVL
;
A
#
# COMPACT_ATOMS: atom_id res chain seq x y z
N MET A 1 14.35 19.55 4.24
CA MET A 1 13.68 18.80 5.35
C MET A 1 12.29 18.43 4.87
N ILE A 2 11.87 17.19 5.05
CA ILE A 2 10.55 16.70 4.62
C ILE A 2 9.47 17.28 5.54
N LYS A 3 8.48 17.93 4.92
CA LYS A 3 7.30 18.53 5.57
C LYS A 3 6.01 17.78 5.25
N ASN A 4 5.98 17.06 4.11
CA ASN A 4 4.80 16.35 3.64
C ASN A 4 5.13 14.87 3.46
N VAL A 5 4.27 13.98 3.95
CA VAL A 5 4.45 12.54 3.82
C VAL A 5 3.19 11.95 3.21
N ILE A 6 3.33 11.31 2.05
CA ILE A 6 2.29 10.55 1.40
C ILE A 6 2.56 9.08 1.72
N LEU A 7 1.57 8.36 2.20
CA LEU A 7 1.69 6.99 2.69
C LEU A 7 0.83 6.05 1.86
N ASP A 8 1.34 4.87 1.54
CA ASP A 8 0.46 3.76 1.15
C ASP A 8 -0.21 3.17 2.39
N TRP A 9 -1.21 2.29 2.17
CA TRP A 9 -1.96 1.61 3.23
C TRP A 9 -1.46 0.20 3.45
N SER A 10 -1.73 -0.69 2.49
CA SER A 10 -1.47 -2.12 2.55
C SER A 10 0.02 -2.42 2.62
N GLY A 11 0.47 -3.22 3.58
CA GLY A 11 1.90 -3.53 3.74
C GLY A 11 2.80 -2.38 4.21
N THR A 12 2.26 -1.16 4.32
CA THR A 12 2.96 0.04 4.77
C THR A 12 2.48 0.51 6.14
N LEU A 13 1.18 0.72 6.30
CA LEU A 13 0.51 1.05 7.58
C LEU A 13 -0.29 -0.12 8.13
N ALA A 14 -0.99 -0.85 7.27
CA ALA A 14 -1.82 -2.00 7.62
C ALA A 14 -1.08 -3.32 7.40
N ASP A 15 -1.21 -4.25 8.34
CA ASP A 15 -0.70 -5.62 8.26
C ASP A 15 -1.76 -6.53 7.61
N ASP A 16 -1.98 -6.35 6.32
CA ASP A 16 -3.02 -7.04 5.57
C ASP A 16 -2.50 -8.11 4.60
N LEU A 17 -1.19 -8.25 4.44
CA LEU A 17 -0.59 -9.19 3.50
C LEU A 17 -1.09 -10.63 3.69
N SER A 18 -1.19 -11.10 4.94
CA SER A 18 -1.68 -12.44 5.25
C SER A 18 -3.16 -12.60 4.89
N ALA A 19 -3.98 -11.59 5.13
CA ALA A 19 -5.40 -11.61 4.80
C ALA A 19 -5.61 -11.60 3.27
N VAL A 20 -4.83 -10.79 2.54
CA VAL A 20 -4.88 -10.74 1.07
C VAL A 20 -4.43 -12.07 0.46
N LEU A 21 -3.35 -12.69 0.96
CA LEU A 21 -2.91 -14.01 0.51
C LEU A 21 -3.98 -15.08 0.77
N ARG A 22 -4.59 -15.08 1.95
CA ARG A 22 -5.67 -16.03 2.28
C ARG A 22 -6.88 -15.86 1.34
N ALA A 23 -7.32 -14.63 1.09
CA ALA A 23 -8.41 -14.35 0.15
C ALA A 23 -8.05 -14.82 -1.27
N THR A 24 -6.82 -14.54 -1.72
CA THR A 24 -6.30 -15.00 -3.01
C THR A 24 -6.31 -16.53 -3.11
N ASN A 25 -5.83 -17.24 -2.10
CA ASN A 25 -5.81 -18.71 -2.09
C ASN A 25 -7.23 -19.30 -2.06
N LEU A 26 -8.19 -18.67 -1.40
CA LEU A 26 -9.58 -19.07 -1.48
C LEU A 26 -10.15 -18.94 -2.90
N ILE A 27 -9.80 -17.85 -3.60
CA ILE A 27 -10.15 -17.69 -5.03
C ILE A 27 -9.49 -18.79 -5.86
N PHE A 28 -8.19 -19.06 -5.66
CA PHE A 28 -7.46 -20.10 -6.40
C PHE A 28 -8.13 -21.48 -6.25
N ARG A 29 -8.54 -21.85 -5.04
CA ARG A 29 -9.26 -23.11 -4.78
C ARG A 29 -10.59 -23.20 -5.54
N GLU A 30 -11.33 -22.09 -5.69
CA GLU A 30 -12.56 -22.09 -6.50
C GLU A 30 -12.33 -22.36 -7.98
N TYR A 31 -11.14 -22.01 -8.48
CA TYR A 31 -10.68 -22.32 -9.84
C TYR A 31 -9.89 -23.65 -9.92
N GLY A 32 -9.86 -24.47 -8.84
CA GLY A 32 -9.15 -25.74 -8.81
C GLY A 32 -7.63 -25.60 -8.89
N ARG A 33 -7.09 -24.47 -8.42
CA ARG A 33 -5.64 -24.23 -8.33
C ARG A 33 -5.14 -24.50 -6.91
N ASP A 34 -3.87 -24.84 -6.81
CA ASP A 34 -3.18 -24.98 -5.53
C ASP A 34 -2.94 -23.61 -4.87
N ASP A 35 -2.80 -23.62 -3.56
CA ASP A 35 -2.46 -22.43 -2.78
C ASP A 35 -1.06 -21.93 -3.15
N LEU A 36 -0.92 -20.61 -3.25
CA LEU A 36 0.39 -19.96 -3.32
C LEU A 36 1.02 -19.90 -1.94
N SER A 37 2.32 -20.17 -1.86
CA SER A 37 3.12 -19.79 -0.70
C SER A 37 3.22 -18.25 -0.60
N LEU A 38 3.56 -17.75 0.59
CA LEU A 38 3.82 -16.32 0.76
C LEU A 38 4.96 -15.83 -0.15
N GLU A 39 5.98 -16.64 -0.33
CA GLU A 39 7.12 -16.31 -1.19
C GLU A 39 6.70 -16.21 -2.66
N ASP A 40 5.94 -17.19 -3.16
CA ASP A 40 5.45 -17.18 -4.54
C ASP A 40 4.47 -16.01 -4.75
N PHE A 41 3.57 -15.78 -3.80
CA PHE A 41 2.67 -14.65 -3.86
C PHE A 41 3.44 -13.33 -3.99
N ARG A 42 4.40 -13.04 -3.11
CA ARG A 42 5.21 -11.81 -3.14
C ARG A 42 6.03 -11.69 -4.42
N ARG A 43 6.48 -12.81 -4.98
CA ARG A 43 7.28 -12.81 -6.22
C ARG A 43 6.46 -12.43 -7.45
N HIS A 44 5.21 -12.89 -7.51
CA HIS A 44 4.34 -12.75 -8.69
C HIS A 44 3.33 -11.59 -8.57
N PHE A 45 2.97 -11.23 -7.34
CA PHE A 45 1.99 -10.16 -7.13
C PHE A 45 2.51 -8.82 -7.66
N ARG A 46 1.62 -8.11 -8.35
CA ARG A 46 1.90 -6.80 -8.97
C ARG A 46 0.63 -6.00 -9.17
N LEU A 47 0.80 -4.69 -9.22
CA LEU A 47 -0.27 -3.77 -9.58
C LEU A 47 -0.13 -3.33 -11.04
N PRO A 48 -1.22 -3.18 -11.76
CA PRO A 48 -2.58 -3.54 -11.35
C PRO A 48 -2.75 -5.07 -11.20
N PHE A 49 -3.54 -5.50 -10.22
CA PHE A 49 -3.72 -6.92 -9.86
C PHE A 49 -4.31 -7.77 -11.00
N SER A 50 -4.93 -7.15 -11.99
CA SER A 50 -5.42 -7.86 -13.20
C SER A 50 -4.31 -8.62 -13.92
N GLY A 51 -3.08 -8.08 -13.95
CA GLY A 51 -1.93 -8.75 -14.55
C GLY A 51 -1.49 -10.00 -13.76
N PHE A 52 -1.60 -9.96 -12.42
CA PHE A 52 -1.34 -11.11 -11.58
C PHE A 52 -2.38 -12.22 -11.82
N TYR A 53 -3.67 -11.91 -11.76
CA TYR A 53 -4.70 -12.93 -12.00
C TYR A 53 -4.70 -13.47 -13.43
N ALA A 54 -4.40 -12.65 -14.45
CA ALA A 54 -4.28 -13.13 -15.83
C ALA A 54 -3.16 -14.17 -16.02
N GLU A 55 -2.13 -14.15 -15.19
CA GLU A 55 -1.06 -15.15 -15.21
C GLU A 55 -1.51 -16.50 -14.67
N PHE A 56 -2.26 -16.52 -13.57
CA PHE A 56 -2.63 -17.74 -12.85
C PHE A 56 -4.03 -18.25 -13.18
N LEU A 57 -4.95 -17.38 -13.52
CA LEU A 57 -6.37 -17.64 -13.79
C LEU A 57 -6.82 -16.95 -15.08
N PRO A 58 -6.23 -17.30 -16.24
CA PRO A 58 -6.53 -16.62 -17.51
C PRO A 58 -7.99 -16.79 -17.96
N GLU A 59 -8.69 -17.79 -17.44
CA GLU A 59 -10.11 -18.03 -17.68
C GLU A 59 -11.05 -17.15 -16.83
N ALA A 60 -10.56 -16.50 -15.78
CA ALA A 60 -11.36 -15.70 -14.88
C ALA A 60 -11.69 -14.33 -15.45
N THR A 61 -12.92 -13.88 -15.25
CA THR A 61 -13.31 -12.51 -15.60
C THR A 61 -12.97 -11.55 -14.46
N SER A 62 -12.66 -10.30 -14.77
CA SER A 62 -12.38 -9.28 -13.76
C SER A 62 -13.54 -9.10 -12.77
N GLU A 63 -14.79 -9.10 -13.27
CA GLU A 63 -15.99 -9.00 -12.44
C GLU A 63 -16.14 -10.21 -11.50
N GLY A 64 -15.89 -11.42 -12.00
CA GLY A 64 -15.91 -12.64 -11.19
C GLY A 64 -14.87 -12.63 -10.09
N LEU A 65 -13.63 -12.21 -10.41
CA LEU A 65 -12.55 -12.08 -9.44
C LEU A 65 -12.85 -11.02 -8.37
N GLU A 66 -13.42 -9.89 -8.76
CA GLU A 66 -13.80 -8.84 -7.80
C GLU A 66 -14.89 -9.33 -6.83
N ALA A 67 -15.91 -10.02 -7.34
CA ALA A 67 -16.99 -10.59 -6.51
C ALA A 67 -16.47 -11.67 -5.55
N LEU A 68 -15.55 -12.53 -6.01
CA LEU A 68 -14.92 -13.55 -5.19
C LEU A 68 -14.00 -12.92 -4.12
N TYR A 69 -13.18 -11.95 -4.51
CA TYR A 69 -12.32 -11.24 -3.56
C TYR A 69 -13.15 -10.58 -2.46
N GLU A 70 -14.19 -9.84 -2.82
CA GLU A 70 -15.09 -9.21 -1.86
C GLU A 70 -15.66 -10.24 -0.87
N ARG A 71 -16.20 -11.35 -1.38
CA ARG A 71 -16.80 -12.41 -0.55
C ARG A 71 -15.80 -13.01 0.44
N HIS A 72 -14.57 -13.27 0.01
CA HIS A 72 -13.58 -13.92 0.85
C HIS A 72 -12.85 -12.95 1.76
N PHE A 73 -12.62 -11.71 1.31
CA PHE A 73 -11.88 -10.73 2.09
C PHE A 73 -12.68 -10.12 3.23
N LEU A 74 -14.00 -9.95 3.06
CA LEU A 74 -14.88 -9.38 4.10
C LEU A 74 -14.76 -10.10 5.45
N GLY A 75 -14.62 -11.43 5.44
CA GLY A 75 -14.45 -12.23 6.67
C GLY A 75 -13.06 -12.12 7.32
N LEU A 76 -12.11 -11.50 6.65
CA LEU A 76 -10.71 -11.39 7.08
C LEU A 76 -10.31 -9.98 7.51
N GLN A 77 -11.04 -8.96 7.09
CA GLN A 77 -10.62 -7.57 7.32
C GLN A 77 -10.68 -7.14 8.78
N ASP A 78 -11.44 -7.80 9.63
CA ASP A 78 -11.47 -7.50 11.06
C ASP A 78 -10.21 -7.98 11.80
N GLU A 79 -9.42 -8.88 11.18
CA GLU A 79 -8.14 -9.37 11.69
C GLU A 79 -6.98 -8.42 11.38
N ILE A 80 -7.18 -7.43 10.48
CA ILE A 80 -6.11 -6.54 10.01
C ILE A 80 -5.80 -5.50 11.08
N GLU A 81 -4.56 -5.46 11.53
CA GLU A 81 -4.05 -4.50 12.50
C GLU A 81 -3.10 -3.50 11.84
N LEU A 82 -2.69 -2.48 12.57
CA LEU A 82 -1.58 -1.62 12.13
C LEU A 82 -0.26 -2.38 12.23
N LEU A 83 0.61 -2.18 11.26
CA LEU A 83 1.99 -2.63 11.34
C LEU A 83 2.69 -2.01 12.57
N PRO A 84 3.62 -2.74 13.21
CA PRO A 84 4.34 -2.23 14.36
C PRO A 84 5.02 -0.88 14.08
N GLY A 85 4.74 0.12 14.91
CA GLY A 85 5.26 1.46 14.80
C GLY A 85 4.50 2.39 13.85
N ALA A 86 3.44 1.91 13.17
CA ALA A 86 2.68 2.75 12.24
C ALA A 86 1.93 3.88 12.96
N ARG A 87 1.29 3.58 14.10
CA ARG A 87 0.62 4.60 14.92
C ARG A 87 1.61 5.62 15.46
N GLU A 88 2.70 5.16 16.03
CA GLU A 88 3.75 6.01 16.58
C GLU A 88 4.36 6.93 15.51
N PHE A 89 4.51 6.45 14.28
CA PHE A 89 4.96 7.28 13.17
C PHE A 89 3.94 8.35 12.78
N LEU A 90 2.65 8.02 12.73
CA LEU A 90 1.59 9.01 12.47
C LEU A 90 1.53 10.08 13.58
N GLU A 91 1.67 9.68 14.83
CA GLU A 91 1.75 10.59 15.98
C GLU A 91 3.00 11.48 15.91
N PHE A 92 4.15 10.92 15.51
CA PHE A 92 5.37 11.68 15.25
C PHE A 92 5.15 12.72 14.14
N CYS A 93 4.52 12.35 13.03
CA CYS A 93 4.21 13.29 11.95
C CYS A 93 3.36 14.46 12.45
N ARG A 94 2.31 14.18 13.22
CA ARG A 94 1.45 15.20 13.83
C ARG A 94 2.21 16.10 14.80
N ALA A 95 3.00 15.51 15.69
CA ALA A 95 3.79 16.26 16.68
C ALA A 95 4.89 17.14 16.04
N SER A 96 5.38 16.73 14.87
CA SER A 96 6.38 17.46 14.07
C SER A 96 5.76 18.38 13.00
N GLU A 97 4.45 18.62 13.07
CA GLU A 97 3.70 19.47 12.13
C GLU A 97 3.87 19.05 10.66
N LYS A 98 4.13 17.77 10.41
CA LYS A 98 4.17 17.22 9.05
C LYS A 98 2.75 16.97 8.54
N ARG A 99 2.48 17.39 7.31
CA ARG A 99 1.22 17.09 6.62
C ARG A 99 1.24 15.65 6.13
N THR A 100 0.22 14.88 6.43
CA THR A 100 0.12 13.47 6.04
C THR A 100 -1.06 13.24 5.11
N PHE A 101 -0.81 12.45 4.06
CA PHE A 101 -1.78 12.07 3.04
C PHE A 101 -1.73 10.55 2.84
N LEU A 102 -2.83 9.97 2.41
CA LEU A 102 -2.87 8.58 1.99
C LEU A 102 -3.08 8.50 0.47
N LEU A 103 -2.36 7.58 -0.19
CA LEU A 103 -2.56 7.24 -1.59
C LEU A 103 -2.46 5.74 -1.79
N SER A 104 -3.58 5.06 -1.98
CA SER A 104 -3.66 3.59 -2.02
C SER A 104 -4.60 3.06 -3.09
N THR A 105 -4.33 1.84 -3.54
CA THR A 105 -5.21 1.07 -4.42
C THR A 105 -6.34 0.38 -3.67
N ILE A 106 -6.31 0.36 -2.33
CA ILE A 106 -7.34 -0.27 -1.50
C ILE A 106 -8.74 0.23 -1.86
N LYS A 107 -9.71 -0.68 -1.90
CA LYS A 107 -11.11 -0.34 -2.14
C LYS A 107 -11.63 0.62 -1.07
N PRO A 108 -12.34 1.71 -1.44
CA PRO A 108 -12.82 2.72 -0.48
C PRO A 108 -13.56 2.12 0.72
N SER A 109 -14.49 1.18 0.49
CA SER A 109 -15.27 0.53 1.55
C SER A 109 -14.41 -0.25 2.55
N HIS A 110 -13.34 -0.93 2.06
CA HIS A 110 -12.42 -1.66 2.93
C HIS A 110 -11.56 -0.69 3.75
N PHE A 111 -11.05 0.35 3.11
CA PHE A 111 -10.27 1.39 3.81
C PHE A 111 -11.10 2.07 4.91
N GLU A 112 -12.32 2.50 4.60
CA GLU A 112 -13.20 3.19 5.56
C GLU A 112 -13.45 2.31 6.79
N ALA A 113 -13.77 1.02 6.59
CA ALA A 113 -13.99 0.08 7.69
C ALA A 113 -12.73 -0.13 8.54
N GLN A 114 -11.58 -0.38 7.89
CA GLN A 114 -10.31 -0.62 8.58
C GLN A 114 -9.82 0.62 9.30
N ALA A 115 -9.76 1.78 8.64
CA ALA A 115 -9.24 3.01 9.20
C ALA A 115 -10.10 3.56 10.34
N ALA A 116 -11.43 3.38 10.28
CA ALA A 116 -12.33 3.72 11.37
C ALA A 116 -12.10 2.82 12.59
N ARG A 117 -12.01 1.50 12.39
CA ARG A 117 -11.75 0.53 13.47
C ARG A 117 -10.38 0.77 14.10
N LEU A 118 -9.37 1.05 13.29
CA LEU A 118 -8.01 1.31 13.75
C LEU A 118 -7.81 2.72 14.31
N GLY A 119 -8.78 3.64 14.16
CA GLY A 119 -8.74 4.98 14.73
C GLY A 119 -7.58 5.83 14.19
N VAL A 120 -7.37 5.85 12.87
CA VAL A 120 -6.25 6.58 12.24
C VAL A 120 -6.66 7.64 11.23
N LEU A 121 -7.94 7.79 10.94
CA LEU A 121 -8.42 8.77 9.95
C LEU A 121 -8.03 10.20 10.29
N GLU A 122 -8.00 10.55 11.55
CA GLU A 122 -7.67 11.90 12.04
C GLU A 122 -6.23 12.34 11.77
N PHE A 123 -5.35 11.41 11.41
CA PHE A 123 -3.97 11.74 11.09
C PHE A 123 -3.79 12.25 9.66
N PHE A 124 -4.72 11.96 8.75
CA PHE A 124 -4.59 12.32 7.35
C PHE A 124 -5.34 13.60 7.02
N GLU A 125 -4.66 14.51 6.34
CA GLU A 125 -5.31 15.68 5.75
C GLU A 125 -6.27 15.28 4.62
N HIS A 126 -5.88 14.27 3.84
CA HIS A 126 -6.73 13.68 2.80
C HIS A 126 -6.33 12.23 2.49
N CYS A 127 -7.32 11.39 2.16
CA CYS A 127 -7.13 10.01 1.76
C CYS A 127 -7.59 9.79 0.31
N TYR A 128 -6.66 9.40 -0.56
CA TYR A 128 -6.91 9.00 -1.94
C TYR A 128 -6.89 7.47 -2.01
N VAL A 129 -8.06 6.86 -2.10
CA VAL A 129 -8.25 5.40 -2.13
C VAL A 129 -8.93 4.96 -3.41
N GLY A 130 -8.77 3.67 -3.77
CA GLY A 130 -9.29 3.13 -5.03
C GLY A 130 -8.52 3.63 -6.26
N ILE A 131 -7.31 4.12 -6.07
CA ILE A 131 -6.47 4.67 -7.15
C ILE A 131 -5.62 3.55 -7.74
N MET A 132 -6.08 2.95 -8.84
CA MET A 132 -5.44 1.78 -9.45
C MET A 132 -4.04 2.07 -10.00
N ASP A 133 -3.81 3.24 -10.59
CA ASP A 133 -2.47 3.71 -10.96
C ASP A 133 -2.14 5.01 -10.19
N LYS A 134 -1.35 4.86 -9.14
CA LYS A 134 -0.93 5.97 -8.28
C LYS A 134 -0.05 7.00 -9.03
N ARG A 135 0.66 6.55 -10.09
CA ARG A 135 1.56 7.42 -10.91
C ARG A 135 0.79 8.51 -11.63
N GLU A 136 -0.44 8.22 -12.06
CA GLU A 136 -1.30 9.22 -12.70
C GLU A 136 -1.81 10.26 -11.70
N LYS A 137 -2.03 9.85 -10.44
CA LYS A 137 -2.65 10.69 -9.41
C LYS A 137 -1.66 11.59 -8.65
N ILE A 138 -0.41 11.17 -8.52
CA ILE A 138 0.56 11.84 -7.64
C ILE A 138 0.75 13.34 -7.96
N ARG A 139 0.89 13.69 -9.25
CA ARG A 139 1.08 15.09 -9.67
C ARG A 139 -0.12 15.98 -9.37
N GLU A 140 -1.32 15.41 -9.50
CA GLU A 140 -2.56 16.11 -9.16
C GLU A 140 -2.61 16.40 -7.65
N ILE A 141 -2.24 15.43 -6.79
CA ILE A 141 -2.17 15.59 -5.34
C ILE A 141 -1.21 16.72 -4.98
N LEU A 142 0.02 16.68 -5.52
CA LEU A 142 1.02 17.73 -5.27
C LEU A 142 0.49 19.11 -5.61
N ARG A 143 -0.16 19.25 -6.77
CA ARG A 143 -0.72 20.51 -7.24
C ARG A 143 -1.90 20.99 -6.39
N ILE A 144 -2.87 20.11 -6.07
CA ILE A 144 -4.08 20.49 -5.32
C ILE A 144 -3.73 20.96 -3.92
N HIS A 145 -2.80 20.28 -3.26
CA HIS A 145 -2.42 20.59 -1.89
C HIS A 145 -1.21 21.55 -1.78
N GLY A 146 -0.68 22.02 -2.91
CA GLY A 146 0.46 22.93 -2.95
C GLY A 146 1.71 22.32 -2.31
N LEU A 147 1.94 21.00 -2.50
CA LEU A 147 3.08 20.31 -1.91
C LEU A 147 4.34 20.56 -2.73
N ASN A 148 5.38 21.09 -2.07
CA ASN A 148 6.69 21.23 -2.71
C ASN A 148 7.35 19.84 -2.86
N PRO A 149 7.71 19.41 -4.09
CA PRO A 149 8.33 18.10 -4.31
C PRO A 149 9.60 17.88 -3.48
N GLU A 150 10.44 18.89 -3.31
CA GLU A 150 11.69 18.80 -2.53
C GLU A 150 11.46 18.60 -1.01
N GLU A 151 10.24 18.88 -0.54
CA GLU A 151 9.83 18.75 0.86
C GLU A 151 8.81 17.63 1.06
N THR A 152 8.60 16.77 0.05
CA THR A 152 7.58 15.70 0.06
C THR A 152 8.22 14.34 -0.13
N ALA A 153 7.78 13.36 0.67
CA ALA A 153 8.15 11.96 0.52
C ALA A 153 6.91 11.10 0.23
N PHE A 154 7.08 10.05 -0.56
CA PHE A 154 6.14 8.94 -0.67
C PHE A 154 6.75 7.69 -0.04
N VAL A 155 6.00 7.05 0.84
CA VAL A 155 6.42 5.86 1.57
C VAL A 155 5.52 4.70 1.17
N GLY A 156 6.10 3.61 0.71
CA GLY A 156 5.38 2.41 0.31
C GLY A 156 6.25 1.16 0.32
N ASP A 157 5.64 0.02 0.09
CA ASP A 157 6.25 -1.31 0.18
C ASP A 157 6.39 -2.01 -1.17
N MET A 158 5.98 -1.35 -2.26
CA MET A 158 6.02 -1.92 -3.61
C MET A 158 6.86 -1.07 -4.57
N VAL A 159 7.37 -1.70 -5.63
CA VAL A 159 8.02 -1.01 -6.76
C VAL A 159 7.11 0.06 -7.35
N HIS A 160 5.79 -0.20 -7.41
CA HIS A 160 4.81 0.77 -7.86
C HIS A 160 4.81 2.09 -7.06
N ASP A 161 5.12 2.03 -5.76
CA ASP A 161 5.22 3.21 -4.89
C ASP A 161 6.47 4.02 -5.19
N ILE A 162 7.60 3.33 -5.40
CA ILE A 162 8.87 3.94 -5.82
C ILE A 162 8.68 4.67 -7.17
N GLU A 163 8.05 4.00 -8.14
CA GLU A 163 7.74 4.60 -9.44
C GLU A 163 6.79 5.80 -9.31
N THR A 164 5.81 5.72 -8.42
CA THR A 164 4.87 6.81 -8.13
C THR A 164 5.61 8.03 -7.59
N ALA A 165 6.47 7.84 -6.61
CA ALA A 165 7.29 8.93 -6.04
C ALA A 165 8.14 9.61 -7.12
N ARG A 166 8.82 8.82 -7.95
CA ARG A 166 9.64 9.33 -9.07
C ARG A 166 8.82 10.11 -10.09
N HIS A 167 7.60 9.64 -10.39
CA HIS A 167 6.67 10.34 -11.27
C HIS A 167 6.26 11.72 -10.73
N GLY A 168 6.18 11.82 -9.40
CA GLY A 168 5.94 13.07 -8.69
C GLY A 168 7.19 13.95 -8.53
N GLY A 169 8.38 13.42 -8.77
CA GLY A 169 9.65 14.11 -8.49
C GLY A 169 9.88 14.32 -7.00
N ILE A 170 9.37 13.42 -6.15
CA ILE A 170 9.45 13.48 -4.70
C ILE A 170 10.34 12.36 -4.16
N LEU A 171 10.73 12.44 -2.88
CA LEU A 171 11.54 11.42 -2.23
C LEU A 171 10.80 10.08 -2.20
N ASP A 172 11.39 9.05 -2.79
CA ASP A 172 10.91 7.68 -2.74
C ASP A 172 11.52 6.92 -1.55
N VAL A 173 10.64 6.35 -0.72
CA VAL A 173 11.01 5.60 0.48
C VAL A 173 10.36 4.22 0.43
N ALA A 174 11.18 3.17 0.40
CA ALA A 174 10.71 1.80 0.48
C ALA A 174 10.73 1.28 1.92
N VAL A 175 9.62 0.69 2.38
CA VAL A 175 9.54 -0.08 3.62
C VAL A 175 9.54 -1.57 3.30
N LEU A 176 10.20 -2.39 4.14
CA LEU A 176 10.40 -3.84 3.89
C LEU A 176 9.33 -4.72 4.57
N THR A 177 8.14 -4.16 4.81
CA THR A 177 7.09 -4.82 5.59
C THR A 177 5.99 -5.46 4.76
N GLY A 178 5.93 -5.18 3.44
CA GLY A 178 4.75 -5.49 2.65
C GLY A 178 4.93 -6.53 1.53
N PHE A 179 4.30 -6.22 0.39
CA PHE A 179 4.03 -7.15 -0.70
C PHE A 179 5.24 -7.47 -1.57
N ASP A 180 6.09 -6.49 -1.89
CA ASP A 180 7.26 -6.78 -2.71
C ASP A 180 8.41 -7.34 -1.86
N PRO A 181 9.12 -8.40 -2.32
CA PRO A 181 10.28 -8.91 -1.63
C PRO A 181 11.46 -7.93 -1.71
N VAL A 182 12.37 -8.03 -0.74
CA VAL A 182 13.49 -7.09 -0.56
C VAL A 182 14.35 -6.95 -1.81
N ASP A 183 14.67 -8.05 -2.47
CA ASP A 183 15.49 -8.07 -3.69
C ASP A 183 14.82 -7.31 -4.84
N LYS A 184 13.50 -7.43 -5.02
CA LYS A 184 12.73 -6.71 -6.01
C LYS A 184 12.72 -5.20 -5.72
N LEU A 185 12.51 -4.80 -4.46
CA LEU A 185 12.60 -3.41 -4.05
C LEU A 185 13.99 -2.81 -4.28
N LEU A 186 15.06 -3.54 -3.88
CA LEU A 186 16.44 -3.08 -4.08
C LEU A 186 16.82 -2.97 -5.56
N GLN A 187 16.33 -3.85 -6.42
CA GLN A 187 16.51 -3.76 -7.88
C GLN A 187 15.88 -2.50 -8.47
N ALA A 188 14.76 -2.04 -7.92
CA ALA A 188 14.15 -0.77 -8.31
C ALA A 188 14.99 0.46 -7.91
N GLY A 189 15.98 0.28 -7.04
CA GLY A 189 16.94 1.31 -6.63
C GLY A 189 16.30 2.49 -5.89
N PRO A 190 15.50 2.28 -4.82
CA PRO A 190 14.89 3.38 -4.08
C PRO A 190 15.92 4.31 -3.46
N THR A 191 15.57 5.59 -3.34
CA THR A 191 16.43 6.60 -2.73
C THR A 191 16.67 6.30 -1.24
N MET A 192 15.64 5.80 -0.56
CA MET A 192 15.74 5.40 0.84
C MET A 192 15.06 4.04 1.05
N VAL A 193 15.69 3.19 1.86
CA VAL A 193 15.12 1.91 2.31
C VAL A 193 15.15 1.87 3.82
N VAL A 194 14.02 1.56 4.42
CA VAL A 194 13.91 1.36 5.87
C VAL A 194 13.26 0.02 6.19
N ARG A 195 13.64 -0.58 7.30
CA ARG A 195 13.09 -1.88 7.70
C ARG A 195 11.59 -1.82 7.95
N ASN A 196 11.14 -0.76 8.60
CA ASN A 196 9.73 -0.49 8.93
C ASN A 196 9.50 1.02 9.01
N ILE A 197 8.25 1.42 9.05
CA ILE A 197 7.86 2.83 9.02
C ILE A 197 8.35 3.62 10.24
N ASN A 198 8.45 2.97 11.42
CA ASN A 198 8.93 3.65 12.63
C ASN A 198 10.38 4.15 12.51
N SER A 199 11.18 3.46 11.69
CA SER A 199 12.56 3.90 11.42
C SER A 199 12.65 5.26 10.74
N LEU A 200 11.56 5.72 10.09
CA LEU A 200 11.52 7.03 9.42
C LEU A 200 11.50 8.21 10.40
N ALA A 201 10.95 8.03 11.59
CA ALA A 201 10.95 9.07 12.63
C ALA A 201 12.38 9.51 13.03
N LEU A 202 13.39 8.70 12.73
CA LEU A 202 14.80 9.00 13.02
C LEU A 202 15.48 9.80 11.90
N VAL A 203 14.90 9.87 10.71
CA VAL A 203 15.56 10.42 9.51
C VAL A 203 14.72 11.48 8.78
N LEU A 204 13.45 11.64 9.07
CA LEU A 204 12.56 12.67 8.53
C LEU A 204 12.34 13.82 9.51
#